data_fb18cbe583b695c4b44acb8c68cf7878
#
_entry.id   fb18cbe583b695c4b44acb8c68cf7878
#
_cell.length_a   1.000
_cell.length_b   1.000
_cell.length_c   1.000
_cell.angle_alpha   90.00
_cell.angle_beta   90.00
_cell.angle_gamma   90.00
#
_symmetry.space_group_name_H-M   'P 1'
#
loop_
_entity.id
_entity.type
_entity.pdbx_description
1 polymer ?
#
loop_
_entity_poly.entity_id
_entity_poly.type
_entity_poly.pdbx_seq_one_letter_code
_entity_poly.pdbx_strand_id
1 'polypeptide(L)' 'MDAIRGFVYRTIYENTQRTYCVFILKDYNEEYITCTGKFESPKEGEDIEVRGRYVEHEKYGRQFDACSIEKLKS' A
#
# COMPACT_ATOMS: atom_id res chain seq x y z
N MET A 1 -1.68 11.32 10.71
CA MET A 1 -1.35 10.03 10.09
C MET A 1 -2.60 9.18 9.98
N ASP A 2 -2.81 8.59 8.84
CA ASP A 2 -3.97 7.74 8.59
C ASP A 2 -3.58 6.27 8.61
N ALA A 3 -4.54 5.42 8.86
CA ALA A 3 -4.36 3.97 8.78
C ALA A 3 -5.49 3.40 7.95
N ILE A 4 -5.14 2.53 7.01
CA ILE A 4 -6.14 1.85 6.20
C ILE A 4 -5.87 0.35 6.23
N ARG A 5 -6.93 -0.44 6.23
CA ARG A 5 -6.87 -1.89 6.26
C ARG A 5 -7.50 -2.49 5.03
N GLY A 6 -6.92 -3.55 4.56
CA GLY A 6 -7.45 -4.26 3.43
C GLY A 6 -6.51 -5.38 3.05
N PHE A 7 -6.67 -5.88 1.84
CA PHE A 7 -5.74 -6.88 1.36
C PHE A 7 -4.98 -6.36 0.15
N VAL A 8 -3.80 -6.93 -0.07
CA VAL A 8 -2.96 -6.56 -1.20
C VAL A 8 -3.56 -7.14 -2.46
N TYR A 9 -4.08 -6.27 -3.32
CA TYR A 9 -4.74 -6.68 -4.54
C TYR A 9 -3.73 -7.02 -5.63
N ARG A 10 -2.71 -6.16 -5.78
CA ARG A 10 -1.71 -6.34 -6.83
C ARG A 10 -0.45 -5.56 -6.50
N THR A 11 0.71 -6.13 -6.77
CA THR A 11 1.98 -5.41 -6.74
C THR A 11 2.21 -4.79 -8.11
N ILE A 12 2.40 -3.48 -8.14
CA ILE A 12 2.62 -2.75 -9.39
C ILE A 12 4.12 -2.68 -9.70
N TYR A 13 4.92 -2.44 -8.67
CA TYR A 13 6.36 -2.26 -8.86
C TYR A 13 7.10 -2.57 -7.56
N GLU A 14 8.26 -3.18 -7.70
CA GLU A 14 9.20 -3.34 -6.59
C GLU A 14 10.59 -3.25 -7.16
N ASN A 15 11.46 -2.44 -6.54
CA ASN A 15 12.84 -2.33 -7.03
C ASN A 15 13.63 -3.59 -6.69
N THR A 16 14.80 -3.76 -7.33
CA THR A 16 15.58 -4.98 -7.17
C THR A 16 16.12 -5.18 -5.77
N GLN A 17 16.39 -4.08 -5.04
CA GLN A 17 16.87 -4.15 -3.67
C GLN A 17 15.76 -4.43 -2.66
N ARG A 18 14.49 -4.40 -3.10
CA ARG A 18 13.31 -4.57 -2.24
C ARG A 18 13.25 -3.54 -1.12
N THR A 19 13.58 -2.30 -1.49
CA THR A 19 13.55 -1.17 -0.55
C THR A 19 12.53 -0.13 -0.93
N TYR A 20 11.82 -0.33 -2.02
CA TYR A 20 10.75 0.56 -2.46
C TYR A 20 9.72 -0.24 -3.26
N CYS A 21 8.47 0.02 -3.02
CA CYS A 21 7.41 -0.68 -3.73
C CYS A 21 6.19 0.21 -3.97
N VAL A 22 5.40 -0.21 -4.95
CA VAL A 22 4.08 0.36 -5.24
C VAL A 22 3.11 -0.80 -5.36
N PHE A 23 2.03 -0.75 -4.60
CA PHE A 23 1.02 -1.81 -4.66
C PHE A 23 -0.38 -1.23 -4.52
N ILE A 24 -1.37 -2.01 -4.91
CA ILE A 24 -2.76 -1.61 -4.78
C ILE A 24 -3.37 -2.38 -3.62
N LEU A 25 -3.93 -1.63 -2.67
CA LEU A 25 -4.67 -2.19 -1.54
C LEU A 25 -6.15 -2.08 -1.84
N LYS A 26 -6.89 -3.16 -1.63
CA LYS A 26 -8.34 -3.13 -1.71
C LYS A 26 -8.87 -3.10 -0.28
N ASP A 27 -9.51 -1.97 0.09
CA ASP A 27 -9.98 -1.80 1.46
C ASP A 27 -11.33 -2.49 1.67
N TYR A 28 -11.86 -2.40 2.89
CA TYR A 28 -13.11 -3.07 3.22
C TYR A 28 -14.35 -2.39 2.64
N ASN A 29 -14.19 -1.20 2.09
CA ASN A 29 -15.25 -0.53 1.34
C ASN A 29 -15.14 -0.82 -0.15
N GLU A 30 -14.29 -1.78 -0.51
CA GLU A 30 -14.05 -2.22 -1.89
C GLU A 30 -13.46 -1.12 -2.77
N GLU A 31 -12.75 -0.18 -2.16
CA GLU A 31 -12.03 0.84 -2.90
C GLU A 31 -10.58 0.39 -3.12
N TYR A 32 -10.04 0.72 -4.28
CA TYR A 32 -8.66 0.40 -4.64
C TYR A 32 -7.80 1.62 -4.37
N ILE A 33 -6.77 1.43 -3.56
CA ILE A 33 -5.90 2.53 -3.12
C ILE A 33 -4.47 2.19 -3.54
N THR A 34 -3.87 3.07 -4.32
CA THR A 34 -2.46 2.91 -4.71
C THR A 34 -1.59 3.36 -3.55
N CYS A 35 -0.76 2.45 -3.07
CA CYS A 35 0.14 2.70 -1.95
C CYS A 35 1.58 2.66 -2.41
N THR A 36 2.39 3.58 -1.89
CA THR A 36 3.83 3.58 -2.12
C THR A 36 4.53 3.47 -0.78
N GLY A 37 5.69 2.83 -0.75
CA GLY A 37 6.40 2.71 0.50
C GLY A 37 7.87 2.36 0.31
N LYS A 38 8.68 2.75 1.29
CA LYS A 38 10.12 2.46 1.30
C LYS A 38 10.37 1.22 2.14
N PHE A 39 9.81 0.11 1.68
CA PHE A 39 9.94 -1.18 2.35
C PHE A 39 9.70 -2.27 1.32
N GLU A 40 9.93 -3.51 1.73
CA GLU A 40 9.67 -4.65 0.86
C GLU A 40 8.16 -4.79 0.64
N SER A 41 7.77 -5.05 -0.61
CA SER A 41 6.35 -5.15 -0.95
C SER A 41 5.69 -6.31 -0.21
N PRO A 42 4.50 -6.08 0.36
CA PRO A 42 3.73 -7.18 0.91
C PRO A 42 3.28 -8.12 -0.21
N LYS A 43 2.96 -9.34 0.13
CA LYS A 43 2.54 -10.33 -0.86
C LYS A 43 1.09 -10.14 -1.25
N GLU A 44 0.80 -10.38 -2.51
CA GLU A 44 -0.58 -10.32 -2.99
C GLU A 44 -1.45 -11.30 -2.20
N GLY A 45 -2.63 -10.81 -1.82
CA GLY A 45 -3.58 -11.59 -1.04
C GLY A 45 -3.46 -11.44 0.46
N GLU A 46 -2.37 -10.85 0.96
CA GLU A 46 -2.21 -10.66 2.40
C GLU A 46 -3.13 -9.56 2.93
N ASP A 47 -3.67 -9.80 4.13
CA ASP A 47 -4.41 -8.77 4.86
C ASP A 47 -3.42 -7.94 5.65
N ILE A 48 -3.47 -6.63 5.46
CA ILE A 48 -2.51 -5.73 6.09
C ILE A 48 -3.20 -4.45 6.56
N GLU A 49 -2.52 -3.77 7.48
CA GLU A 49 -2.83 -2.39 7.83
C GLU A 49 -1.68 -1.52 7.35
N VAL A 50 -2.01 -0.46 6.64
CA VAL A 50 -1.01 0.47 6.09
C VAL A 50 -1.18 1.79 6.82
N ARG A 51 -0.06 2.36 7.28
CA ARG A 51 -0.06 3.64 7.98
C ARG A 51 0.75 4.66 7.21
N GLY A 52 0.21 5.85 7.07
CA GLY A 52 0.86 6.91 6.34
C GLY A 52 -0.10 8.05 6.10
N ARG A 53 -0.04 8.64 4.93
CA ARG A 53 -0.94 9.74 4.60
C ARG A 53 -1.21 9.79 3.11
N TYR A 54 -2.35 10.38 2.78
CA TYR A 54 -2.69 10.60 1.37
C TYR A 54 -1.87 11.76 0.84
N VAL A 55 -1.40 11.60 -0.39
CA VAL A 55 -0.69 12.67 -1.10
C VAL A 55 -1.29 12.80 -2.48
N GLU A 56 -1.31 14.04 -2.99
CA GLU A 56 -1.71 14.29 -4.37
C GLU A 56 -0.48 14.25 -5.24
N HIS A 57 -0.50 13.32 -6.18
CA HIS A 57 0.57 13.22 -7.16
C HIS A 57 0.11 13.93 -8.42
N GLU A 58 0.92 14.84 -8.91
CA GLU A 58 0.55 15.68 -10.04
C GLU A 58 0.16 14.87 -11.27
N LYS A 59 0.87 13.77 -11.50
CA LYS A 59 0.66 12.94 -12.69
C LYS A 59 -0.33 11.81 -12.46
N TYR A 60 -0.31 11.21 -11.27
CA TYR A 60 -1.07 9.98 -11.00
C TYR A 60 -2.25 10.18 -10.07
N GLY A 61 -2.48 11.42 -9.63
CA GLY A 61 -3.58 11.70 -8.74
C GLY A 61 -3.30 11.30 -7.30
N ARG A 62 -4.34 10.91 -6.59
CA ARG A 62 -4.24 10.64 -5.17
C ARG A 62 -3.63 9.27 -4.91
N GLN A 63 -2.61 9.24 -4.05
CA GLN A 63 -1.95 8.01 -3.64
C GLN A 63 -1.78 8.02 -2.12
N PHE A 64 -1.56 6.85 -1.54
CA PHE A 64 -1.28 6.72 -0.12
C PHE A 64 0.21 6.48 0.07
N ASP A 65 0.87 7.45 0.69
CA ASP A 65 2.31 7.35 0.97
C ASP A 65 2.48 6.65 2.31
N ALA A 66 2.78 5.37 2.26
CA ALA A 66 2.86 4.53 3.45
C ALA A 66 4.24 4.64 4.09
N CYS A 67 4.26 4.84 5.41
CA CYS A 67 5.51 4.77 6.15
C CYS A 67 5.71 3.41 6.82
N SER A 68 4.65 2.64 7.02
CA SER A 68 4.78 1.30 7.58
C SER A 68 3.60 0.43 7.20
N ILE A 69 3.82 -0.87 7.25
CA ILE A 69 2.74 -1.85 7.06
C ILE A 69 2.83 -2.88 8.18
N GLU A 70 1.70 -3.48 8.49
CA GLU A 70 1.61 -4.51 9.50
C GLU A 70 0.70 -5.61 8.99
N LYS A 71 1.15 -6.86 9.09
CA LYS A 71 0.31 -8.00 8.71
C LYS A 71 -0.75 -8.22 9.77
N LEU A 72 -1.98 -8.40 9.31
CA LEU A 72 -3.09 -8.69 10.20
C LEU A 72 -3.21 -10.19 10.34
N LYS A 73 -3.44 -10.64 11.56
CA LYS A 73 -3.64 -12.07 11.80
C LYS A 73 -5.07 -12.44 11.44
N SER A 74 -5.21 -13.54 10.76
CA SER A 74 -6.51 -14.10 10.45
C SER A 74 -7.04 -14.92 11.64
#